data_4f4d3549364c72af22c60d98222a91cb
#
_entry.id   4f4d3549364c72af22c60d98222a91cb
#
_cell.length_a   1.000
_cell.length_b   1.000
_cell.length_c   1.000
_cell.angle_alpha   90.00
_cell.angle_beta   90.00
_cell.angle_gamma   90.00
#
_symmetry.space_group_name_H-M   'P 1'
#
loop_
_entity.id
_entity.type
_entity.pdbx_description
1 polymer ?
#
loop_
_entity_poly.entity_id
_entity_poly.type
_entity_poly.pdbx_seq_one_letter_code
_entity_poly.pdbx_strand_id
1 'polypeptide(L)'
;MKFFLFLAVAGALFAQETRREQTNRTPDDLKPSSDKIPDVYAVEGQFDRVITLRFKFGADLLAGIEKVVAEKKIKNAVFLSGAGSVRGYHLHQVSNRDLPSKNMFVKDPTAPADLISVNGYVINGKIHCHMTLATPDKAFGGHLEPGSEVFTFAIITLGVMKDGADFTHLDDKNYR
;
A
#
# COMPACT_ATOMS: atom_id res chain seq x y z
N MET A 1 31.13 -23.09 -50.08
CA MET A 1 29.97 -22.38 -49.53
C MET A 1 30.00 -22.52 -47.99
N LYS A 2 30.42 -21.50 -47.25
CA LYS A 2 30.47 -21.53 -45.77
C LYS A 2 29.18 -20.88 -45.25
N PHE A 3 28.31 -21.68 -44.62
CA PHE A 3 27.14 -21.19 -43.94
C PHE A 3 27.55 -20.63 -42.56
N PHE A 4 27.39 -19.32 -42.36
CA PHE A 4 27.47 -18.70 -41.01
C PHE A 4 26.12 -18.84 -40.35
N LEU A 5 26.07 -19.62 -39.26
CA LEU A 5 24.91 -19.74 -38.41
C LEU A 5 24.92 -18.55 -37.43
N PHE A 6 24.05 -17.55 -37.64
CA PHE A 6 23.83 -16.49 -36.67
C PHE A 6 22.96 -17.02 -35.51
N LEU A 7 23.60 -17.23 -34.36
CA LEU A 7 22.88 -17.50 -33.10
C LEU A 7 22.36 -16.18 -32.57
N ALA A 8 21.05 -15.92 -32.74
CA ALA A 8 20.37 -14.79 -32.07
C ALA A 8 20.18 -15.16 -30.60
N VAL A 9 21.00 -14.59 -29.72
CA VAL A 9 20.78 -14.65 -28.27
C VAL A 9 19.66 -13.65 -27.94
N ALA A 10 18.45 -14.16 -27.78
CA ALA A 10 17.33 -13.38 -27.20
C ALA A 10 17.65 -13.16 -25.73
N GLY A 11 18.19 -12.01 -25.38
CA GLY A 11 18.34 -11.58 -23.99
C GLY A 11 16.95 -11.41 -23.36
N ALA A 12 16.57 -12.28 -22.44
CA ALA A 12 15.40 -12.08 -21.61
C ALA A 12 15.65 -10.83 -20.74
N LEU A 13 14.96 -9.74 -21.02
CA LEU A 13 14.91 -8.58 -20.15
C LEU A 13 14.10 -8.99 -18.91
N PHE A 14 14.78 -9.44 -17.87
CA PHE A 14 14.15 -9.60 -16.57
C PHE A 14 13.82 -8.19 -16.02
N ALA A 15 12.56 -7.95 -15.69
CA ALA A 15 12.18 -6.75 -14.99
C ALA A 15 12.89 -6.75 -13.62
N GLN A 16 13.64 -5.70 -13.36
CA GLN A 16 14.44 -5.54 -12.14
C GLN A 16 13.74 -4.60 -11.17
N GLU A 17 14.10 -4.70 -9.87
CA GLU A 17 13.67 -3.70 -8.88
C GLU A 17 14.03 -2.29 -9.35
N THR A 18 13.04 -1.41 -9.35
CA THR A 18 13.23 0.01 -9.66
C THR A 18 12.98 0.85 -8.42
N ARG A 19 13.79 1.92 -8.27
CA ARG A 19 13.65 2.89 -7.18
C ARG A 19 13.54 4.29 -7.76
N ARG A 20 12.53 5.04 -7.30
CA ARG A 20 12.30 6.41 -7.74
C ARG A 20 11.95 7.29 -6.56
N GLU A 21 12.77 8.30 -6.26
CA GLU A 21 12.42 9.33 -5.29
C GLU A 21 11.46 10.35 -5.90
N GLN A 22 10.40 10.69 -5.16
CA GLN A 22 9.46 11.74 -5.52
C GLN A 22 9.26 12.67 -4.33
N THR A 23 9.32 13.97 -4.60
CA THR A 23 9.04 15.01 -3.60
C THR A 23 7.61 15.49 -3.78
N ASN A 24 6.83 15.48 -2.71
CA ASN A 24 5.54 16.15 -2.67
C ASN A 24 5.78 17.66 -2.60
N ARG A 25 5.21 18.42 -3.54
CA ARG A 25 5.43 19.88 -3.66
C ARG A 25 4.12 20.64 -3.76
N THR A 26 3.17 20.34 -2.89
CA THR A 26 2.02 21.22 -2.72
C THR A 26 2.37 22.31 -1.69
N PRO A 27 1.74 23.48 -1.72
CA PRO A 27 1.96 24.51 -0.68
C PRO A 27 1.68 23.98 0.74
N ASP A 28 0.77 23.01 0.87
CA ASP A 28 0.42 22.42 2.15
C ASP A 28 1.49 21.45 2.67
N ASP A 29 2.28 20.84 1.78
CA ASP A 29 3.39 19.96 2.18
C ASP A 29 4.58 20.73 2.82
N LEU A 30 4.60 22.05 2.69
CA LEU A 30 5.63 22.93 3.27
C LEU A 30 5.24 23.51 4.62
N LYS A 31 3.97 23.38 5.02
CA LYS A 31 3.49 23.98 6.26
C LYS A 31 3.95 23.15 7.46
N PRO A 32 4.51 23.80 8.49
CA PRO A 32 4.76 23.15 9.76
C PRO A 32 3.43 22.84 10.47
N SER A 33 3.53 22.03 11.52
CA SER A 33 2.41 21.80 12.46
C SER A 33 1.89 23.13 13.00
N SER A 34 0.59 23.21 13.21
CA SER A 34 -0.08 24.37 13.82
C SER A 34 -0.23 24.13 15.32
N ASP A 35 0.14 25.10 16.15
CA ASP A 35 -0.07 25.06 17.60
C ASP A 35 -1.54 24.92 18.02
N LYS A 36 -2.46 25.09 17.06
CA LYS A 36 -3.91 24.90 17.28
C LYS A 36 -4.35 23.44 17.08
N ILE A 37 -3.51 22.60 16.50
CA ILE A 37 -3.77 21.19 16.29
C ILE A 37 -3.17 20.43 17.48
N PRO A 38 -3.92 19.55 18.14
CA PRO A 38 -3.40 18.77 19.26
C PRO A 38 -2.32 17.79 18.77
N ASP A 39 -1.32 17.52 19.60
CA ASP A 39 -0.25 16.54 19.30
C ASP A 39 -0.82 15.15 19.01
N VAL A 40 -1.95 14.82 19.61
CA VAL A 40 -2.66 13.55 19.40
C VAL A 40 -4.14 13.83 19.19
N TYR A 41 -4.65 13.42 18.04
CA TYR A 41 -6.08 13.46 17.73
C TYR A 41 -6.66 12.06 17.88
N ALA A 42 -7.71 11.92 18.70
CA ALA A 42 -8.35 10.65 18.97
C ALA A 42 -9.77 10.62 18.43
N VAL A 43 -10.14 9.52 17.78
CA VAL A 43 -11.50 9.23 17.35
C VAL A 43 -11.98 7.94 18.01
N GLU A 44 -13.11 7.99 18.68
CA GLU A 44 -13.77 6.81 19.24
C GLU A 44 -14.77 6.23 18.23
N GLY A 45 -14.94 4.90 18.27
CA GLY A 45 -15.90 4.23 17.41
C GLY A 45 -16.06 2.76 17.74
N GLN A 46 -17.03 2.14 17.09
CA GLN A 46 -17.31 0.71 17.20
C GLN A 46 -17.37 0.09 15.81
N PHE A 47 -17.03 -1.20 15.69
CA PHE A 47 -17.26 -1.94 14.46
C PHE A 47 -18.76 -2.27 14.29
N ASP A 48 -19.23 -2.06 13.06
CA ASP A 48 -20.54 -2.55 12.61
C ASP A 48 -20.42 -4.04 12.23
N ARG A 49 -19.41 -4.38 11.45
CA ARG A 49 -19.13 -5.72 10.96
C ARG A 49 -17.66 -5.94 10.64
N VAL A 50 -17.28 -7.20 10.53
CA VAL A 50 -15.97 -7.62 10.06
C VAL A 50 -16.14 -8.26 8.68
N ILE A 51 -15.26 -7.93 7.75
CA ILE A 51 -15.23 -8.48 6.39
C ILE A 51 -13.86 -9.08 6.15
N THR A 52 -13.82 -10.34 5.72
CA THR A 52 -12.58 -11.00 5.30
C THR A 52 -12.58 -11.13 3.78
N LEU A 53 -11.54 -10.58 3.16
CA LEU A 53 -11.28 -10.61 1.73
C LEU A 53 -10.29 -11.73 1.44
N ARG A 54 -10.60 -12.58 0.46
CA ARG A 54 -9.64 -13.54 -0.08
C ARG A 54 -9.32 -13.17 -1.51
N PHE A 55 -8.04 -12.94 -1.77
CA PHE A 55 -7.50 -12.64 -3.09
C PHE A 55 -6.98 -13.92 -3.74
N LYS A 56 -7.29 -14.10 -5.01
CA LYS A 56 -6.77 -15.20 -5.82
C LYS A 56 -5.43 -14.83 -6.45
N PHE A 57 -4.74 -15.83 -6.98
CA PHE A 57 -3.57 -15.66 -7.84
C PHE A 57 -3.79 -14.59 -8.91
N GLY A 58 -2.81 -13.72 -9.11
CA GLY A 58 -2.80 -12.69 -10.12
C GLY A 58 -3.66 -11.45 -9.81
N ALA A 59 -4.36 -11.41 -8.69
CA ALA A 59 -5.10 -10.22 -8.29
C ALA A 59 -4.16 -9.14 -7.77
N ASP A 60 -4.40 -7.88 -8.15
CA ASP A 60 -3.75 -6.72 -7.53
C ASP A 60 -4.37 -6.45 -6.16
N LEU A 61 -3.53 -6.30 -5.13
CA LEU A 61 -3.99 -6.10 -3.75
C LEU A 61 -4.78 -4.81 -3.60
N LEU A 62 -4.24 -3.67 -4.04
CA LEU A 62 -4.88 -2.37 -3.85
C LEU A 62 -6.18 -2.29 -4.65
N ALA A 63 -6.13 -2.63 -5.93
CA ALA A 63 -7.34 -2.61 -6.78
C ALA A 63 -8.45 -3.54 -6.25
N GLY A 64 -8.08 -4.68 -5.69
CA GLY A 64 -9.05 -5.60 -5.07
C GLY A 64 -9.67 -5.04 -3.80
N ILE A 65 -8.91 -4.35 -2.95
CA ILE A 65 -9.45 -3.66 -1.77
C ILE A 65 -10.38 -2.52 -2.20
N GLU A 66 -9.93 -1.66 -3.12
CA GLU A 66 -10.73 -0.53 -3.65
C GLU A 66 -12.07 -1.00 -4.22
N LYS A 67 -12.05 -2.08 -5.00
CA LYS A 67 -13.27 -2.69 -5.53
C LYS A 67 -14.26 -3.06 -4.43
N VAL A 68 -13.82 -3.79 -3.40
CA VAL A 68 -14.70 -4.22 -2.30
C VAL A 68 -15.19 -3.03 -1.48
N VAL A 69 -14.33 -2.04 -1.20
CA VAL A 69 -14.70 -0.80 -0.51
C VAL A 69 -15.80 -0.07 -1.26
N ALA A 70 -15.68 0.07 -2.58
CA ALA A 70 -16.68 0.72 -3.42
C ALA A 70 -18.00 -0.09 -3.50
N GLU A 71 -17.93 -1.39 -3.81
CA GLU A 71 -19.11 -2.27 -3.94
C GLU A 71 -19.92 -2.36 -2.65
N LYS A 72 -19.24 -2.42 -1.50
CA LYS A 72 -19.87 -2.51 -0.18
C LYS A 72 -20.14 -1.15 0.46
N LYS A 73 -19.83 -0.04 -0.24
CA LYS A 73 -20.02 1.34 0.22
C LYS A 73 -19.40 1.57 1.59
N ILE A 74 -18.20 1.05 1.81
CA ILE A 74 -17.49 1.20 3.08
C ILE A 74 -16.95 2.62 3.17
N LYS A 75 -17.48 3.38 4.13
CA LYS A 75 -17.01 4.74 4.38
C LYS A 75 -15.73 4.73 5.21
N ASN A 76 -15.76 4.09 6.38
CA ASN A 76 -14.62 4.02 7.28
C ASN A 76 -14.39 2.58 7.74
N ALA A 77 -13.14 2.14 7.76
CA ALA A 77 -12.73 0.83 8.27
C ALA A 77 -11.28 0.86 8.78
N VAL A 78 -10.94 -0.14 9.58
CA VAL A 78 -9.58 -0.41 10.05
C VAL A 78 -9.12 -1.73 9.47
N PHE A 79 -7.89 -1.81 8.99
CA PHE A 79 -7.27 -3.07 8.61
C PHE A 79 -6.85 -3.83 9.87
N LEU A 80 -7.46 -4.99 10.12
CA LEU A 80 -7.24 -5.78 11.33
C LEU A 80 -6.11 -6.81 11.14
N SER A 81 -5.98 -7.36 9.94
CA SER A 81 -4.94 -8.31 9.59
C SER A 81 -4.74 -8.42 8.09
N GLY A 82 -3.58 -8.92 7.69
CA GLY A 82 -3.29 -9.33 6.32
C GLY A 82 -2.20 -10.38 6.31
N ALA A 83 -2.38 -11.44 5.51
CA ALA A 83 -1.39 -12.50 5.32
C ALA A 83 -1.53 -13.11 3.92
N GLY A 84 -0.43 -13.65 3.39
CA GLY A 84 -0.42 -14.29 2.09
C GLY A 84 0.92 -14.22 1.39
N SER A 85 0.92 -14.12 0.07
CA SER A 85 2.14 -13.93 -0.72
C SER A 85 1.90 -13.11 -1.97
N VAL A 86 2.93 -12.40 -2.41
CA VAL A 86 2.95 -11.63 -3.65
C VAL A 86 4.01 -12.18 -4.60
N ARG A 87 3.81 -12.03 -5.92
CA ARG A 87 4.76 -12.39 -6.98
C ARG A 87 5.47 -11.18 -7.58
N GLY A 88 5.13 -10.03 -7.11
CA GLY A 88 5.70 -8.73 -7.43
C GLY A 88 5.10 -7.71 -6.48
N TYR A 89 5.83 -6.64 -6.21
CA TYR A 89 5.38 -5.61 -5.28
C TYR A 89 5.66 -4.20 -5.78
N HIS A 90 4.85 -3.26 -5.31
CA HIS A 90 5.05 -1.83 -5.45
C HIS A 90 4.64 -1.14 -4.15
N LEU A 91 5.53 -0.39 -3.58
CA LEU A 91 5.32 0.34 -2.33
C LEU A 91 6.12 1.65 -2.34
N HIS A 92 5.78 2.58 -1.44
CA HIS A 92 6.65 3.70 -1.15
C HIS A 92 6.89 3.86 0.35
N GLN A 93 8.01 4.52 0.68
CA GLN A 93 8.43 4.86 2.04
C GLN A 93 8.87 6.32 2.09
N VAL A 94 8.70 6.96 3.25
CA VAL A 94 9.32 8.27 3.48
C VAL A 94 10.84 8.12 3.41
N SER A 95 11.50 9.02 2.67
CA SER A 95 12.95 8.98 2.40
C SER A 95 13.73 10.13 3.05
N ASN A 96 13.05 11.06 3.72
CA ASN A 96 13.67 12.18 4.44
C ASN A 96 12.95 12.44 5.77
N ARG A 97 13.51 13.34 6.58
CA ARG A 97 12.98 13.69 7.91
C ARG A 97 12.42 15.11 8.03
N ASP A 98 12.57 15.92 7.01
CA ASP A 98 12.17 17.33 7.02
C ASP A 98 11.16 17.62 5.92
N LEU A 99 10.27 18.58 6.14
CA LEU A 99 9.29 19.02 5.14
C LEU A 99 9.99 19.81 4.01
N PRO A 100 9.55 19.63 2.76
CA PRO A 100 8.49 18.75 2.28
C PRO A 100 8.89 17.28 2.33
N SER A 101 7.94 16.41 2.62
CA SER A 101 8.21 14.97 2.63
C SER A 101 8.61 14.47 1.24
N LYS A 102 9.57 13.54 1.22
CA LYS A 102 9.97 12.81 0.03
C LYS A 102 9.65 11.34 0.21
N ASN A 103 9.23 10.71 -0.86
CA ASN A 103 8.90 9.28 -0.89
C ASN A 103 9.81 8.54 -1.87
N MET A 104 10.36 7.43 -1.42
CA MET A 104 11.05 6.47 -2.27
C MET A 104 10.06 5.40 -2.72
N PHE A 105 9.71 5.40 -3.99
CA PHE A 105 8.92 4.35 -4.62
C PHE A 105 9.83 3.18 -4.98
N VAL A 106 9.46 1.99 -4.56
CA VAL A 106 10.19 0.74 -4.81
C VAL A 106 9.25 -0.24 -5.50
N LYS A 107 9.58 -0.66 -6.70
CA LYS A 107 8.78 -1.59 -7.49
C LYS A 107 9.65 -2.73 -8.01
N ASP A 108 9.24 -3.95 -7.72
CA ASP A 108 9.77 -5.15 -8.36
C ASP A 108 8.60 -6.06 -8.80
N PRO A 109 8.30 -6.12 -10.11
CA PRO A 109 7.17 -6.91 -10.62
C PRO A 109 7.48 -8.42 -10.69
N THR A 110 8.68 -8.85 -10.35
CA THR A 110 9.14 -10.23 -10.49
C THR A 110 9.60 -10.89 -9.20
N ALA A 111 9.81 -10.10 -8.14
CA ALA A 111 10.29 -10.63 -6.87
C ALA A 111 9.14 -11.17 -6.01
N PRO A 112 9.15 -12.47 -5.66
CA PRO A 112 8.19 -13.02 -4.72
C PRO A 112 8.52 -12.60 -3.29
N ALA A 113 7.48 -12.43 -2.47
CA ALA A 113 7.62 -12.19 -1.03
C ALA A 113 6.38 -12.68 -0.28
N ASP A 114 6.55 -13.05 0.99
CA ASP A 114 5.44 -13.29 1.89
C ASP A 114 4.85 -11.97 2.37
N LEU A 115 3.52 -11.86 2.35
CA LEU A 115 2.76 -10.78 2.96
C LEU A 115 2.55 -11.11 4.43
N ILE A 116 3.27 -10.42 5.30
CA ILE A 116 3.27 -10.66 6.75
C ILE A 116 2.17 -9.89 7.46
N SER A 117 1.90 -8.66 7.00
CA SER A 117 0.82 -7.85 7.56
C SER A 117 0.33 -6.81 6.54
N VAL A 118 -0.92 -6.39 6.73
CA VAL A 118 -1.50 -5.18 6.15
C VAL A 118 -2.12 -4.37 7.27
N ASN A 119 -1.75 -3.09 7.38
CA ASN A 119 -2.23 -2.17 8.40
C ASN A 119 -2.70 -0.88 7.76
N GLY A 120 -3.63 -0.19 8.39
CA GLY A 120 -4.11 1.11 7.92
C GLY A 120 -5.61 1.27 8.04
N TYR A 121 -6.16 2.12 7.20
CA TYR A 121 -7.54 2.58 7.32
C TYR A 121 -8.20 2.74 5.94
N VAL A 122 -9.53 2.64 5.94
CA VAL A 122 -10.39 3.24 4.92
C VAL A 122 -10.96 4.51 5.52
N ILE A 123 -10.71 5.65 4.90
CA ILE A 123 -11.09 6.99 5.37
C ILE A 123 -11.95 7.64 4.31
N ASN A 124 -13.24 7.84 4.60
CA ASN A 124 -14.20 8.38 3.63
C ASN A 124 -14.15 7.66 2.26
N GLY A 125 -14.03 6.32 2.27
CA GLY A 125 -13.94 5.48 1.08
C GLY A 125 -12.56 5.45 0.40
N LYS A 126 -11.59 6.21 0.89
CA LYS A 126 -10.19 6.18 0.40
C LYS A 126 -9.36 5.24 1.24
N ILE A 127 -8.44 4.54 0.61
CA ILE A 127 -7.56 3.57 1.27
C ILE A 127 -6.23 4.25 1.58
N HIS A 128 -5.83 4.16 2.85
CA HIS A 128 -4.49 4.46 3.32
C HIS A 128 -3.97 3.23 4.05
N CYS A 129 -3.18 2.42 3.38
CA CYS A 129 -2.67 1.20 4.01
C CYS A 129 -1.20 0.94 3.68
N HIS A 130 -0.54 0.31 4.62
CA HIS A 130 0.83 -0.16 4.54
C HIS A 130 0.87 -1.67 4.58
N MET A 131 1.84 -2.26 3.89
CA MET A 131 2.11 -3.69 3.97
C MET A 131 3.51 -3.96 4.45
N THR A 132 3.68 -5.08 5.13
CA THR A 132 4.99 -5.66 5.46
C THR A 132 5.19 -6.91 4.64
N LEU A 133 6.32 -6.98 3.96
CA LEU A 133 6.75 -8.11 3.16
C LEU A 133 7.99 -8.75 3.76
N ALA A 134 8.17 -10.05 3.55
CA ALA A 134 9.37 -10.76 3.95
C ALA A 134 9.88 -11.66 2.81
N THR A 135 11.18 -11.73 2.70
CA THR A 135 11.93 -12.74 1.95
C THR A 135 12.79 -13.54 2.91
N PRO A 136 13.47 -14.63 2.50
CA PRO A 136 14.38 -15.34 3.39
C PRO A 136 15.45 -14.45 4.05
N ASP A 137 15.83 -13.34 3.42
CA ASP A 137 16.97 -12.53 3.83
C ASP A 137 16.57 -11.24 4.57
N LYS A 138 15.34 -10.74 4.37
CA LYS A 138 14.93 -9.44 4.92
C LYS A 138 13.41 -9.31 5.07
N ALA A 139 13.00 -8.45 5.99
CA ALA A 139 11.66 -7.89 6.04
C ALA A 139 11.71 -6.40 5.65
N PHE A 140 10.71 -5.94 4.91
CA PHE A 140 10.58 -4.56 4.47
C PHE A 140 9.09 -4.24 4.23
N GLY A 141 8.77 -2.97 4.07
CA GLY A 141 7.38 -2.61 3.84
C GLY A 141 7.24 -1.12 3.54
N GLY A 142 6.01 -0.68 3.38
CA GLY A 142 5.66 0.71 3.10
C GLY A 142 4.21 0.85 2.68
N HIS A 143 3.86 2.03 2.20
CA HIS A 143 2.55 2.31 1.65
C HIS A 143 2.30 1.44 0.42
N LEU A 144 1.14 0.78 0.40
CA LEU A 144 0.74 -0.09 -0.70
C LEU A 144 0.41 0.74 -1.94
N GLU A 145 1.06 0.39 -3.05
CA GLU A 145 0.85 1.01 -4.36
C GLU A 145 0.24 0.01 -5.35
N PRO A 146 -0.42 0.48 -6.43
CA PRO A 146 -0.89 -0.38 -7.51
C PRO A 146 0.25 -1.17 -8.15
N GLY A 147 0.07 -2.45 -8.40
CA GLY A 147 1.09 -3.35 -8.98
C GLY A 147 1.69 -4.33 -7.98
N SER A 148 1.05 -4.49 -6.81
CA SER A 148 1.37 -5.55 -5.85
C SER A 148 0.49 -6.76 -6.13
N GLU A 149 1.00 -7.73 -6.90
CA GLU A 149 0.24 -8.85 -7.44
C GLU A 149 0.34 -10.09 -6.56
N VAL A 150 -0.81 -10.68 -6.22
CA VAL A 150 -0.91 -11.88 -5.36
C VAL A 150 -0.32 -13.10 -6.06
N PHE A 151 0.48 -13.87 -5.30
CA PHE A 151 1.04 -15.14 -5.79
C PHE A 151 0.11 -16.31 -5.48
N THR A 152 0.18 -16.92 -4.32
CA THR A 152 -0.66 -18.08 -4.00
C THR A 152 -2.08 -17.64 -3.64
N PHE A 153 -2.19 -16.84 -2.62
CA PHE A 153 -3.39 -16.15 -2.16
C PHE A 153 -2.99 -15.04 -1.18
N ALA A 154 -3.91 -14.13 -0.92
CA ALA A 154 -3.84 -13.23 0.22
C ALA A 154 -5.19 -13.18 0.92
N ILE A 155 -5.17 -12.98 2.23
CA ILE A 155 -6.35 -12.80 3.07
C ILE A 155 -6.16 -11.51 3.84
N ILE A 156 -7.14 -10.60 3.74
CA ILE A 156 -7.13 -9.31 4.44
C ILE A 156 -8.47 -9.16 5.17
N THR A 157 -8.40 -8.75 6.43
CA THR A 157 -9.58 -8.56 7.27
C THR A 157 -9.76 -7.09 7.60
N LEU A 158 -10.97 -6.58 7.37
CA LEU A 158 -11.41 -5.21 7.66
C LEU A 158 -12.44 -5.21 8.77
N GLY A 159 -12.24 -4.37 9.78
CA GLY A 159 -13.27 -3.94 10.72
C GLY A 159 -13.98 -2.69 10.18
N VAL A 160 -15.20 -2.85 9.68
CA VAL A 160 -15.99 -1.73 9.16
C VAL A 160 -16.58 -0.96 10.34
N MET A 161 -16.36 0.36 10.37
CA MET A 161 -16.84 1.22 11.44
C MET A 161 -18.36 1.44 11.33
N LYS A 162 -19.03 1.54 12.48
CA LYS A 162 -20.40 2.05 12.54
C LYS A 162 -20.45 3.50 12.07
N ASP A 163 -21.62 3.91 11.60
CA ASP A 163 -21.89 5.32 11.30
C ASP A 163 -21.66 6.18 12.56
N GLY A 164 -21.09 7.38 12.34
CA GLY A 164 -20.75 8.32 13.42
C GLY A 164 -19.25 8.34 13.78
N ALA A 165 -18.46 7.34 13.42
CA ALA A 165 -17.01 7.44 13.52
C ALA A 165 -16.47 8.42 12.47
N ASP A 166 -15.97 9.57 12.90
CA ASP A 166 -15.45 10.60 12.01
C ASP A 166 -13.94 10.47 11.80
N PHE A 167 -13.54 9.90 10.67
CA PHE A 167 -12.14 9.73 10.29
C PHE A 167 -11.61 10.88 9.42
N THR A 168 -12.35 11.95 9.22
CA THR A 168 -12.03 13.01 8.25
C THR A 168 -10.64 13.60 8.44
N HIS A 169 -10.18 13.76 9.68
CA HIS A 169 -8.89 14.36 9.98
C HIS A 169 -7.74 13.37 10.22
N LEU A 170 -7.99 12.05 10.14
CA LEU A 170 -6.92 11.06 10.40
C LEU A 170 -5.82 11.06 9.34
N ASP A 171 -6.13 11.44 8.09
CA ASP A 171 -5.16 11.54 6.98
C ASP A 171 -5.22 12.95 6.34
N ASP A 172 -5.40 13.97 7.16
CA ASP A 172 -5.50 15.36 6.71
C ASP A 172 -4.16 16.08 6.88
N LYS A 173 -3.52 16.41 5.76
CA LYS A 173 -2.25 17.16 5.74
C LYS A 173 -2.33 18.51 6.45
N ASN A 174 -3.52 19.10 6.54
CA ASN A 174 -3.73 20.38 7.24
C ASN A 174 -3.86 20.21 8.74
N TYR A 175 -3.92 18.95 9.22
CA TYR A 175 -4.07 18.60 10.64
C TYR A 175 -2.72 18.22 11.30
N ARG A 176 -1.64 18.72 10.76
CA ARG A 176 -0.27 18.54 11.28
C ARG A 176 0.33 19.85 11.77
#